data_df606047c2c31982988560caa3a1a76b
#
_entry.id   df606047c2c31982988560caa3a1a76b
#
_cell.length_a   1.000
_cell.length_b   1.000
_cell.length_c   1.000
_cell.angle_alpha   90.00
_cell.angle_beta   90.00
_cell.angle_gamma   90.00
#
_symmetry.space_group_name_H-M   'P 1'
#
loop_
_entity.id
_entity.type
_entity.pdbx_description
1 polymer ?
#
loop_
_entity_poly.entity_id
_entity_poly.type
_entity_poly.pdbx_seq_one_letter_code
_entity_poly.pdbx_strand_id
1 'polypeptide(L)'
;MKKEVEIMSRKDKKITLPVCIGYGLVDLMGGGAFTIIGAFLLFFYTTFCGLTPIEGASIVAIARFVDAVASLFIGSISDNFYKTKLGKMFGRRRFFLLIGAPLMAVYVLIWTIGMGYWFYLSCYLLFEIIAAMILIPWETLPTEMTTDFGDRTKISTCRLVISSLGQFLGTFVPAQLIGHFGQKNPYAYFYNGLFFAVLYAICIFITYKVTWEREITPAMEQELLERENSKGGRSFGDYLKVLGEYVSTFKLKCFRKHLGLYLLSFTAGDIFNAVFLFFCVYNLKVSSSVGAYLLSFSIIGIPGTIIGGVLFLKLGPTKLYKITYTFMILSVLAYYGVYLFNPEGKTAILLGISIVYFAFRSLAVLTPWTVFPFIPDVDEIVSMKRREGLFAAVMTFTRKSTVALATFLIGVVLQEGGFVKGQDVQSPQTVQIIGYVLLIGCVGLFALSLILAFTFKLNKETHKILIDEVERLKNGGSKNDVDQETKQVVEDLTGYKYESVWKENAI
;
A
#
# COMPACT_ATOMS: atom_id res chain seq x y z
N MET A 1 16.28 44.37 1.58
CA MET A 1 14.83 44.61 1.39
C MET A 1 14.12 43.46 0.65
N LYS A 2 14.42 43.12 -0.62
CA LYS A 2 13.75 41.98 -1.29
C LYS A 2 13.98 40.60 -0.63
N LYS A 3 15.18 40.33 -0.09
CA LYS A 3 15.49 39.10 0.65
C LYS A 3 14.81 39.03 2.03
N GLU A 4 14.69 40.17 2.73
CA GLU A 4 14.02 40.22 4.04
C GLU A 4 12.49 40.07 3.93
N VAL A 5 11.88 40.61 2.87
CA VAL A 5 10.47 40.47 2.57
C VAL A 5 10.14 39.01 2.21
N GLU A 6 11.05 38.29 1.52
CA GLU A 6 10.88 36.86 1.19
C GLU A 6 11.06 35.95 2.42
N ILE A 7 11.92 36.32 3.37
CA ILE A 7 12.14 35.59 4.64
C ILE A 7 10.95 35.78 5.61
N MET A 8 10.37 36.99 5.70
CA MET A 8 9.17 37.22 6.51
C MET A 8 7.92 36.52 5.97
N SER A 9 7.80 36.31 4.65
CA SER A 9 6.63 35.64 4.04
C SER A 9 6.56 34.13 4.29
N ARG A 10 7.64 33.47 4.72
CA ARG A 10 7.69 32.01 4.95
C ARG A 10 7.34 31.59 6.38
N LYS A 11 7.47 32.46 7.37
CA LYS A 11 7.16 32.15 8.78
C LYS A 11 5.64 32.02 9.09
N ASP A 12 4.77 32.54 8.21
CA ASP A 12 3.32 32.60 8.45
C ASP A 12 2.46 31.78 7.47
N LYS A 13 3.04 30.78 6.80
CA LYS A 13 2.26 29.93 5.90
C LYS A 13 1.32 29.01 6.69
N LYS A 14 0.03 29.30 6.65
CA LYS A 14 -1.02 28.51 7.31
C LYS A 14 -1.39 27.27 6.48
N ILE A 15 -1.64 26.17 7.15
CA ILE A 15 -2.21 24.97 6.55
C ILE A 15 -3.71 25.20 6.31
N THR A 16 -4.03 25.54 5.07
CA THR A 16 -5.42 25.75 4.61
C THR A 16 -5.91 24.53 3.82
N LEU A 17 -7.21 24.41 3.63
CA LEU A 17 -7.79 23.32 2.84
C LEU A 17 -7.19 23.20 1.40
N PRO A 18 -7.01 24.31 0.63
CA PRO A 18 -6.32 24.24 -0.66
C PRO A 18 -4.88 23.69 -0.59
N VAL A 19 -4.15 24.00 0.48
CA VAL A 19 -2.81 23.46 0.71
C VAL A 19 -2.88 21.95 1.01
N CYS A 20 -3.84 21.51 1.83
CA CYS A 20 -4.04 20.09 2.12
C CYS A 20 -4.41 19.30 0.85
N ILE A 21 -5.32 19.83 0.04
CA ILE A 21 -5.69 19.25 -1.26
C ILE A 21 -4.47 19.22 -2.19
N GLY A 22 -3.80 20.37 -2.35
CA GLY A 22 -2.62 20.47 -3.21
C GLY A 22 -1.49 19.51 -2.81
N TYR A 23 -1.25 19.31 -1.51
CA TYR A 23 -0.33 18.28 -1.03
C TYR A 23 -0.81 16.86 -1.40
N GLY A 24 -2.10 16.58 -1.21
CA GLY A 24 -2.67 15.27 -1.46
C GLY A 24 -2.67 14.85 -2.94
N LEU A 25 -2.58 15.80 -3.89
CA LEU A 25 -2.68 15.52 -5.33
C LEU A 25 -1.65 14.49 -5.83
N VAL A 26 -0.48 14.38 -5.22
CA VAL A 26 0.50 13.33 -5.56
C VAL A 26 -0.08 11.94 -5.34
N ASP A 27 -0.96 11.78 -4.38
CA ASP A 27 -1.56 10.47 -4.07
C ASP A 27 -2.64 10.03 -5.07
N LEU A 28 -3.04 10.90 -6.00
CA LEU A 28 -3.71 10.45 -7.23
C LEU A 28 -2.83 9.47 -8.01
N MET A 29 -1.52 9.71 -8.06
CA MET A 29 -0.55 8.77 -8.63
C MET A 29 -0.35 7.56 -7.69
N GLY A 30 -0.12 7.78 -6.40
CA GLY A 30 0.11 6.73 -5.41
C GLY A 30 -1.03 5.70 -5.37
N GLY A 31 -2.28 6.15 -5.30
CA GLY A 31 -3.45 5.27 -5.37
C GLY A 31 -3.79 4.81 -6.79
N GLY A 32 -3.77 5.73 -7.76
CA GLY A 32 -4.25 5.49 -9.11
C GLY A 32 -3.32 4.65 -9.97
N ALA A 33 -2.04 5.03 -10.12
CA ALA A 33 -1.11 4.33 -11.01
C ALA A 33 -0.94 2.87 -10.62
N PHE A 34 -0.77 2.59 -9.33
CA PHE A 34 -0.62 1.21 -8.85
C PHE A 34 -1.91 0.40 -8.95
N THR A 35 -3.08 1.04 -8.88
CA THR A 35 -4.37 0.38 -9.15
C THR A 35 -4.51 0.03 -10.63
N ILE A 36 -4.17 0.94 -11.54
CA ILE A 36 -4.19 0.68 -13.00
C ILE A 36 -3.23 -0.46 -13.35
N ILE A 37 -2.01 -0.40 -12.85
CA ILE A 37 -0.98 -1.43 -13.06
C ILE A 37 -1.47 -2.78 -12.52
N GLY A 38 -1.95 -2.81 -11.28
CA GLY A 38 -2.41 -4.04 -10.64
C GLY A 38 -3.61 -4.70 -11.34
N ALA A 39 -4.52 -3.90 -11.92
CA ALA A 39 -5.73 -4.40 -12.55
C ALA A 39 -5.58 -4.70 -14.04
N PHE A 40 -4.75 -3.95 -14.76
CA PHE A 40 -4.77 -3.98 -16.23
C PHE A 40 -3.44 -4.40 -16.86
N LEU A 41 -2.28 -4.24 -16.18
CA LEU A 41 -0.99 -4.39 -16.84
C LEU A 41 -0.73 -5.82 -17.31
N LEU A 42 -0.97 -6.81 -16.46
CA LEU A 42 -0.76 -8.22 -16.82
C LEU A 42 -1.69 -8.63 -17.97
N PHE A 43 -2.96 -8.21 -17.91
CA PHE A 43 -3.93 -8.44 -18.99
C PHE A 43 -3.48 -7.77 -20.31
N PHE A 44 -3.04 -6.51 -20.25
CA PHE A 44 -2.56 -5.77 -21.41
C PHE A 44 -1.34 -6.43 -22.05
N TYR A 45 -0.36 -6.82 -21.25
CA TYR A 45 0.86 -7.46 -21.75
C TYR A 45 0.60 -8.81 -22.41
N THR A 46 -0.28 -9.62 -21.83
CA THR A 46 -0.58 -10.96 -22.34
C THR A 46 -1.55 -10.96 -23.51
N THR A 47 -2.45 -9.97 -23.58
CA THR A 47 -3.47 -9.90 -24.61
C THR A 47 -3.00 -9.13 -25.85
N PHE A 48 -2.28 -8.02 -25.66
CA PHE A 48 -1.97 -7.08 -26.75
C PHE A 48 -0.47 -6.95 -27.06
N CYS A 49 0.41 -7.19 -26.09
CA CYS A 49 1.86 -7.00 -26.31
C CYS A 49 2.59 -8.28 -26.69
N GLY A 50 1.91 -9.42 -26.75
CA GLY A 50 2.50 -10.69 -27.15
C GLY A 50 3.47 -11.27 -26.11
N LEU A 51 3.40 -10.85 -24.83
CA LEU A 51 4.15 -11.44 -23.75
C LEU A 51 3.42 -12.66 -23.18
N THR A 52 4.18 -13.65 -22.72
CA THR A 52 3.61 -14.76 -21.95
C THR A 52 3.21 -14.30 -20.55
N PRO A 53 2.31 -15.02 -19.84
CA PRO A 53 1.95 -14.68 -18.48
C PRO A 53 3.15 -14.59 -17.52
N ILE A 54 4.13 -15.48 -17.63
CA ILE A 54 5.37 -15.43 -16.83
C ILE A 54 6.20 -14.19 -17.17
N GLU A 55 6.35 -13.83 -18.46
CA GLU A 55 7.08 -12.63 -18.87
C GLU A 55 6.40 -11.38 -18.28
N GLY A 56 5.08 -11.21 -18.47
CA GLY A 56 4.34 -10.08 -17.94
C GLY A 56 4.41 -9.98 -16.41
N ALA A 57 4.25 -11.10 -15.73
CA ALA A 57 4.31 -11.16 -14.28
C ALA A 57 5.73 -10.94 -13.72
N SER A 58 6.77 -11.44 -14.41
CA SER A 58 8.17 -11.24 -14.01
C SER A 58 8.59 -9.76 -14.10
N ILE A 59 8.10 -9.01 -15.08
CA ILE A 59 8.32 -7.56 -15.18
C ILE A 59 7.86 -6.87 -13.90
N VAL A 60 6.63 -7.15 -13.46
CA VAL A 60 6.07 -6.55 -12.25
C VAL A 60 6.85 -7.00 -11.01
N ALA A 61 7.15 -8.30 -10.89
CA ALA A 61 7.82 -8.85 -9.73
C ALA A 61 9.25 -8.29 -9.56
N ILE A 62 10.04 -8.26 -10.65
CA ILE A 62 11.41 -7.73 -10.65
C ILE A 62 11.39 -6.24 -10.29
N ALA A 63 10.49 -5.46 -10.89
CA ALA A 63 10.42 -4.03 -10.64
C ALA A 63 10.02 -3.72 -9.18
N ARG A 64 9.09 -4.48 -8.60
CA ARG A 64 8.73 -4.35 -7.19
C ARG A 64 9.87 -4.69 -6.24
N PHE A 65 10.66 -5.71 -6.57
CA PHE A 65 11.84 -6.05 -5.79
C PHE A 65 12.90 -4.93 -5.85
N VAL A 66 13.17 -4.41 -7.06
CA VAL A 66 14.11 -3.29 -7.26
C VAL A 66 13.62 -2.03 -6.54
N ASP A 67 12.31 -1.73 -6.58
CA ASP A 67 11.72 -0.61 -5.82
C ASP A 67 11.95 -0.77 -4.31
N ALA A 68 11.77 -1.97 -3.77
CA ALA A 68 12.02 -2.21 -2.34
C ALA A 68 13.46 -1.88 -1.94
N VAL A 69 14.43 -2.22 -2.79
CA VAL A 69 15.86 -1.91 -2.57
C VAL A 69 16.13 -0.42 -2.82
N ALA A 70 15.68 0.13 -3.95
CA ALA A 70 15.90 1.53 -4.34
C ALA A 70 15.32 2.52 -3.32
N SER A 71 14.18 2.19 -2.72
CA SER A 71 13.52 3.01 -1.69
C SER A 71 14.43 3.31 -0.49
N LEU A 72 15.29 2.37 -0.11
CA LEU A 72 16.24 2.57 1.01
C LEU A 72 17.29 3.63 0.67
N PHE A 73 17.78 3.65 -0.57
CA PHE A 73 18.76 4.62 -1.04
C PHE A 73 18.15 5.99 -1.30
N ILE A 74 16.96 6.04 -1.90
CA ILE A 74 16.26 7.28 -2.23
C ILE A 74 15.96 8.09 -0.95
N GLY A 75 15.53 7.45 0.12
CA GLY A 75 15.33 8.10 1.41
C GLY A 75 16.60 8.81 1.90
N SER A 76 17.74 8.09 1.89
CA SER A 76 19.04 8.65 2.29
C SER A 76 19.52 9.76 1.36
N ILE A 77 19.34 9.61 0.04
CA ILE A 77 19.71 10.63 -0.95
C ILE A 77 18.89 11.91 -0.71
N SER A 78 17.58 11.79 -0.52
CA SER A 78 16.69 12.95 -0.32
C SER A 78 17.00 13.69 0.99
N ASP A 79 17.33 12.97 2.05
CA ASP A 79 17.69 13.57 3.34
C ASP A 79 19.00 14.38 3.27
N ASN A 80 19.98 13.93 2.47
CA ASN A 80 21.28 14.58 2.31
C ASN A 80 21.34 15.57 1.14
N PHE A 81 20.26 15.68 0.36
CA PHE A 81 20.27 16.50 -0.86
C PHE A 81 20.46 18.00 -0.62
N TYR A 82 20.20 18.50 0.61
CA TYR A 82 20.46 19.88 1.01
C TYR A 82 21.93 20.33 0.85
N LYS A 83 22.89 19.39 0.83
CA LYS A 83 24.31 19.66 0.61
C LYS A 83 24.60 20.10 -0.84
N THR A 84 23.73 19.79 -1.78
CA THR A 84 23.89 20.12 -3.19
C THR A 84 23.41 21.54 -3.51
N LYS A 85 23.95 22.13 -4.59
CA LYS A 85 23.49 23.44 -5.08
C LYS A 85 22.00 23.42 -5.45
N LEU A 86 21.53 22.33 -6.07
CA LEU A 86 20.14 22.17 -6.46
C LEU A 86 19.20 22.02 -5.26
N GLY A 87 19.61 21.27 -4.23
CA GLY A 87 18.85 21.13 -2.98
C GLY A 87 18.73 22.46 -2.23
N LYS A 88 19.78 23.30 -2.23
CA LYS A 88 19.72 24.66 -1.64
C LYS A 88 18.81 25.61 -2.42
N MET A 89 18.70 25.44 -3.75
CA MET A 89 17.91 26.34 -4.62
C MET A 89 16.44 25.96 -4.68
N PHE A 90 16.11 24.65 -4.80
CA PHE A 90 14.75 24.16 -5.04
C PHE A 90 14.12 23.46 -3.83
N GLY A 91 14.88 23.25 -2.76
CA GLY A 91 14.51 22.44 -1.61
C GLY A 91 15.02 21.00 -1.71
N ARG A 92 15.37 20.39 -0.56
CA ARG A 92 15.97 19.04 -0.53
C ARG A 92 15.01 17.94 -0.95
N ARG A 93 13.72 18.11 -0.67
CA ARG A 93 12.63 17.14 -0.98
C ARG A 93 11.79 17.60 -2.16
N ARG A 94 11.48 18.89 -2.22
CA ARG A 94 10.69 19.50 -3.30
C ARG A 94 11.36 19.41 -4.66
N PHE A 95 12.70 19.40 -4.73
CA PHE A 95 13.43 19.17 -5.97
C PHE A 95 13.00 17.88 -6.67
N PHE A 96 12.77 16.80 -5.92
CA PHE A 96 12.33 15.52 -6.49
C PHE A 96 10.92 15.58 -7.08
N LEU A 97 10.03 16.40 -6.53
CA LEU A 97 8.72 16.67 -7.14
C LEU A 97 8.88 17.47 -8.45
N LEU A 98 9.77 18.46 -8.46
CA LEU A 98 9.98 19.30 -9.64
C LEU A 98 10.48 18.50 -10.84
N ILE A 99 11.50 17.64 -10.65
CA ILE A 99 12.01 16.79 -11.74
C ILE A 99 11.12 15.58 -12.00
N GLY A 100 10.42 15.08 -10.98
CA GLY A 100 9.52 13.95 -11.10
C GLY A 100 8.32 14.23 -12.01
N ALA A 101 7.80 15.46 -11.99
CA ALA A 101 6.66 15.85 -12.83
C ALA A 101 6.89 15.57 -14.34
N PRO A 102 7.93 16.09 -15.01
CA PRO A 102 8.19 15.77 -16.41
C PRO A 102 8.60 14.29 -16.62
N LEU A 103 9.27 13.67 -15.66
CA LEU A 103 9.66 12.25 -15.76
C LEU A 103 8.46 11.29 -15.75
N MET A 104 7.27 11.73 -15.32
CA MET A 104 6.04 10.93 -15.44
C MET A 104 5.68 10.58 -16.89
N ALA A 105 6.28 11.22 -17.89
CA ALA A 105 6.16 10.79 -19.28
C ALA A 105 6.56 9.32 -19.51
N VAL A 106 7.44 8.78 -18.67
CA VAL A 106 7.82 7.36 -18.70
C VAL A 106 6.63 6.42 -18.47
N TYR A 107 5.60 6.86 -17.73
CA TYR A 107 4.39 6.06 -17.52
C TYR A 107 3.67 5.70 -18.81
N VAL A 108 3.75 6.55 -19.85
CA VAL A 108 3.15 6.27 -21.16
C VAL A 108 3.84 5.08 -21.84
N LEU A 109 5.17 4.95 -21.66
CA LEU A 109 5.96 3.90 -22.31
C LEU A 109 5.57 2.49 -21.87
N ILE A 110 5.04 2.34 -20.65
CA ILE A 110 4.55 1.06 -20.11
C ILE A 110 3.35 0.53 -20.94
N TRP A 111 2.57 1.46 -21.54
CA TRP A 111 1.34 1.18 -22.29
C TRP A 111 1.53 1.24 -23.80
N THR A 112 2.77 1.25 -24.31
CA THR A 112 3.06 1.17 -25.75
C THR A 112 2.86 -0.26 -26.25
N ILE A 113 2.76 -0.42 -27.56
CA ILE A 113 2.45 -1.68 -28.23
C ILE A 113 3.61 -2.08 -29.13
N GLY A 114 3.78 -3.38 -29.36
CA GLY A 114 4.76 -3.90 -30.34
C GLY A 114 6.20 -3.92 -29.86
N MET A 115 6.43 -3.78 -28.57
CA MET A 115 7.76 -3.80 -27.96
C MET A 115 8.09 -5.18 -27.36
N GLY A 116 9.38 -5.44 -27.14
CA GLY A 116 9.84 -6.69 -26.54
C GLY A 116 9.91 -6.63 -25.01
N TYR A 117 10.11 -7.80 -24.39
CA TYR A 117 10.22 -7.98 -22.93
C TYR A 117 11.17 -6.98 -22.24
N TRP A 118 12.38 -6.81 -22.77
CA TRP A 118 13.39 -5.93 -22.17
C TRP A 118 13.00 -4.46 -22.18
N PHE A 119 12.26 -4.03 -23.21
CA PHE A 119 11.72 -2.67 -23.26
C PHE A 119 10.72 -2.43 -22.12
N TYR A 120 9.73 -3.32 -21.97
CA TYR A 120 8.73 -3.20 -20.93
C TYR A 120 9.32 -3.29 -19.53
N LEU A 121 10.28 -4.22 -19.33
CA LEU A 121 10.99 -4.34 -18.06
C LEU A 121 11.74 -3.04 -17.73
N SER A 122 12.48 -2.48 -18.69
CA SER A 122 13.24 -1.24 -18.48
C SER A 122 12.34 -0.05 -18.19
N CYS A 123 11.23 0.10 -18.95
CA CYS A 123 10.28 1.19 -18.73
C CYS A 123 9.58 1.08 -17.37
N TYR A 124 9.19 -0.13 -16.98
CA TYR A 124 8.52 -0.32 -15.71
C TYR A 124 9.49 -0.17 -14.50
N LEU A 125 10.72 -0.66 -14.62
CA LEU A 125 11.78 -0.40 -13.64
C LEU A 125 12.03 1.11 -13.47
N LEU A 126 12.16 1.83 -14.58
CA LEU A 126 12.36 3.28 -14.54
C LEU A 126 11.18 4.00 -13.90
N PHE A 127 9.95 3.59 -14.21
CA PHE A 127 8.76 4.14 -13.58
C PHE A 127 8.75 3.90 -12.05
N GLU A 128 9.07 2.70 -11.57
CA GLU A 128 9.11 2.41 -10.12
C GLU A 128 10.18 3.25 -9.40
N ILE A 129 11.35 3.44 -10.01
CA ILE A 129 12.40 4.31 -9.45
C ILE A 129 11.93 5.77 -9.40
N ILE A 130 11.28 6.27 -10.46
CA ILE A 130 10.73 7.64 -10.49
C ILE A 130 9.62 7.78 -9.45
N ALA A 131 8.71 6.80 -9.35
CA ALA A 131 7.64 6.80 -8.36
C ALA A 131 8.21 6.84 -6.92
N ALA A 132 9.20 6.01 -6.61
CA ALA A 132 9.87 6.03 -5.31
C ALA A 132 10.56 7.37 -5.05
N MET A 133 11.22 7.95 -6.06
CA MET A 133 11.89 9.25 -6.00
C MET A 133 10.90 10.40 -5.71
N ILE A 134 9.65 10.28 -6.14
CA ILE A 134 8.59 11.26 -5.86
C ILE A 134 7.96 10.99 -4.50
N LEU A 135 7.50 9.76 -4.25
CA LEU A 135 6.66 9.42 -3.10
C LEU A 135 7.42 9.51 -1.77
N ILE A 136 8.67 9.03 -1.70
CA ILE A 136 9.43 8.99 -0.45
C ILE A 136 9.71 10.38 0.11
N PRO A 137 10.29 11.33 -0.66
CA PRO A 137 10.47 12.70 -0.17
C PRO A 137 9.13 13.40 0.11
N TRP A 138 8.10 13.15 -0.71
CA TRP A 138 6.79 13.76 -0.53
C TRP A 138 6.09 13.32 0.77
N GLU A 139 6.14 12.05 1.13
CA GLU A 139 5.52 11.52 2.35
C GLU A 139 6.07 12.18 3.63
N THR A 140 7.27 12.71 3.57
CA THR A 140 7.92 13.36 4.71
C THR A 140 7.65 14.88 4.77
N LEU A 141 7.10 15.51 3.71
CA LEU A 141 6.82 16.94 3.69
C LEU A 141 5.87 17.45 4.80
N PRO A 142 4.83 16.72 5.25
CA PRO A 142 3.98 17.21 6.35
C PRO A 142 4.74 17.52 7.63
N THR A 143 5.81 16.78 7.91
CA THR A 143 6.66 17.02 9.09
C THR A 143 7.52 18.29 8.94
N GLU A 144 7.79 18.70 7.71
CA GLU A 144 8.46 19.95 7.37
C GLU A 144 7.51 21.15 7.34
N MET A 145 6.26 20.93 6.89
CA MET A 145 5.28 22.00 6.71
C MET A 145 4.70 22.49 8.03
N THR A 146 4.50 21.60 9.01
CA THR A 146 3.89 21.94 10.31
C THR A 146 4.32 21.00 11.42
N THR A 147 4.34 21.53 12.65
CA THR A 147 4.49 20.76 13.89
C THR A 147 3.16 20.49 14.59
N ASP A 148 2.11 21.18 14.17
CA ASP A 148 0.78 21.04 14.78
C ASP A 148 0.15 19.70 14.41
N PHE A 149 -0.37 18.99 15.41
CA PHE A 149 -0.97 17.67 15.24
C PHE A 149 -2.27 17.74 14.40
N GLY A 150 -3.08 18.77 14.63
CA GLY A 150 -4.36 18.96 13.91
C GLY A 150 -4.13 19.23 12.43
N ASP A 151 -3.14 20.03 12.09
CA ASP A 151 -2.80 20.34 10.70
C ASP A 151 -2.21 19.14 9.98
N ARG A 152 -1.36 18.33 10.64
CA ARG A 152 -0.87 17.04 10.09
C ARG A 152 -2.02 16.09 9.81
N THR A 153 -2.99 16.03 10.71
CA THR A 153 -4.17 15.18 10.55
C THR A 153 -5.02 15.63 9.35
N LYS A 154 -5.23 16.93 9.15
CA LYS A 154 -5.94 17.47 7.98
C LYS A 154 -5.25 17.11 6.68
N ILE A 155 -3.91 17.30 6.61
CA ILE A 155 -3.08 16.95 5.45
C ILE A 155 -3.22 15.45 5.12
N SER A 156 -3.08 14.58 6.12
CA SER A 156 -3.18 13.13 5.95
C SER A 156 -4.58 12.68 5.53
N THR A 157 -5.63 13.31 6.07
CA THR A 157 -7.02 13.00 5.68
C THR A 157 -7.30 13.39 4.23
N CYS A 158 -6.88 14.58 3.79
CA CYS A 158 -7.01 14.99 2.39
C CYS A 158 -6.27 14.05 1.45
N ARG A 159 -5.05 13.64 1.82
CA ARG A 159 -4.26 12.65 1.09
C ARG A 159 -5.04 11.35 0.86
N LEU A 160 -5.60 10.76 1.93
CA LEU A 160 -6.32 9.48 1.85
C LEU A 160 -7.57 9.57 0.96
N VAL A 161 -8.31 10.67 1.04
CA VAL A 161 -9.48 10.91 0.18
C VAL A 161 -9.05 11.00 -1.29
N ILE A 162 -7.96 11.73 -1.59
CA ILE A 162 -7.44 11.89 -2.95
C ILE A 162 -6.86 10.56 -3.47
N SER A 163 -6.22 9.77 -2.63
CA SER A 163 -5.77 8.40 -2.98
C SER A 163 -6.94 7.52 -3.40
N SER A 164 -8.04 7.55 -2.65
CA SER A 164 -9.25 6.79 -2.98
C SER A 164 -9.89 7.27 -4.29
N LEU A 165 -9.87 8.59 -4.55
CA LEU A 165 -10.28 9.15 -5.84
C LEU A 165 -9.37 8.67 -6.98
N GLY A 166 -8.05 8.61 -6.74
CA GLY A 166 -7.08 8.07 -7.69
C GLY A 166 -7.36 6.60 -8.04
N GLN A 167 -7.67 5.77 -7.06
CA GLN A 167 -8.06 4.37 -7.28
C GLN A 167 -9.34 4.26 -8.12
N PHE A 168 -10.35 5.06 -7.82
CA PHE A 168 -11.59 5.12 -8.62
C PHE A 168 -11.32 5.53 -10.06
N LEU A 169 -10.64 6.67 -10.28
CA LEU A 169 -10.30 7.15 -11.61
C LEU A 169 -9.46 6.13 -12.38
N GLY A 170 -8.54 5.43 -11.68
CA GLY A 170 -7.67 4.40 -12.22
C GLY A 170 -8.40 3.16 -12.75
N THR A 171 -9.68 2.99 -12.45
CA THR A 171 -10.53 1.91 -12.99
C THR A 171 -11.65 2.44 -13.85
N PHE A 172 -12.21 3.61 -13.52
CA PHE A 172 -13.30 4.22 -14.25
C PHE A 172 -12.86 4.78 -15.63
N VAL A 173 -11.75 5.50 -15.70
CA VAL A 173 -11.24 6.07 -16.96
C VAL A 173 -10.88 4.98 -17.97
N PRO A 174 -10.14 3.91 -17.60
CA PRO A 174 -9.93 2.79 -18.52
C PRO A 174 -11.24 2.16 -19.01
N ALA A 175 -12.24 2.01 -18.11
CA ALA A 175 -13.54 1.46 -18.50
C ALA A 175 -14.22 2.29 -19.62
N GLN A 176 -14.18 3.63 -19.49
CA GLN A 176 -14.73 4.53 -20.51
C GLN A 176 -13.94 4.44 -21.82
N LEU A 177 -12.61 4.45 -21.77
CA LEU A 177 -11.77 4.39 -22.96
C LEU A 177 -11.91 3.05 -23.68
N ILE A 178 -11.92 1.93 -22.96
CA ILE A 178 -12.13 0.60 -23.54
C ILE A 178 -13.54 0.50 -24.13
N GLY A 179 -14.55 1.07 -23.47
CA GLY A 179 -15.92 1.15 -23.99
C GLY A 179 -16.03 1.95 -25.29
N HIS A 180 -15.31 3.08 -25.38
CA HIS A 180 -15.32 3.97 -26.52
C HIS A 180 -14.50 3.44 -27.72
N PHE A 181 -13.27 3.01 -27.49
CA PHE A 181 -12.37 2.52 -28.54
C PHE A 181 -12.60 1.06 -28.94
N GLY A 182 -13.34 0.30 -28.12
CA GLY A 182 -13.59 -1.12 -28.32
C GLY A 182 -12.57 -2.02 -27.60
N GLN A 183 -13.05 -3.20 -27.19
CA GLN A 183 -12.30 -4.13 -26.33
C GLN A 183 -11.03 -4.70 -26.99
N LYS A 184 -11.01 -4.79 -28.32
CA LYS A 184 -9.89 -5.33 -29.11
C LYS A 184 -8.88 -4.26 -29.51
N ASN A 185 -9.12 -3.00 -29.16
CA ASN A 185 -8.25 -1.90 -29.52
C ASN A 185 -7.24 -1.61 -28.41
N PRO A 186 -5.97 -1.97 -28.60
CA PRO A 186 -4.94 -1.74 -27.60
C PRO A 186 -4.64 -0.25 -27.35
N TYR A 187 -4.98 0.63 -28.29
CA TYR A 187 -4.80 2.07 -28.12
C TYR A 187 -5.64 2.65 -26.98
N ALA A 188 -6.72 1.98 -26.55
CA ALA A 188 -7.45 2.38 -25.35
C ALA A 188 -6.54 2.44 -24.12
N TYR A 189 -5.61 1.48 -23.97
CA TYR A 189 -4.64 1.44 -22.88
C TYR A 189 -3.53 2.49 -23.07
N PHE A 190 -3.08 2.72 -24.28
CA PHE A 190 -2.11 3.78 -24.58
C PHE A 190 -2.66 5.18 -24.22
N TYR A 191 -3.89 5.50 -24.67
CA TYR A 191 -4.54 6.77 -24.33
C TYR A 191 -4.81 6.89 -22.83
N ASN A 192 -5.12 5.80 -22.16
CA ASN A 192 -5.21 5.76 -20.70
C ASN A 192 -3.86 6.14 -20.06
N GLY A 193 -2.77 5.52 -20.51
CA GLY A 193 -1.42 5.84 -20.06
C GLY A 193 -1.06 7.31 -20.27
N LEU A 194 -1.38 7.86 -21.44
CA LEU A 194 -1.15 9.27 -21.78
C LEU A 194 -1.96 10.21 -20.88
N PHE A 195 -3.26 9.95 -20.70
CA PHE A 195 -4.13 10.74 -19.83
C PHE A 195 -3.58 10.80 -18.41
N PHE A 196 -3.24 9.65 -17.83
CA PHE A 196 -2.76 9.60 -16.47
C PHE A 196 -1.35 10.17 -16.32
N ALA A 197 -0.45 9.99 -17.29
CA ALA A 197 0.88 10.61 -17.25
C ALA A 197 0.79 12.13 -17.17
N VAL A 198 -0.08 12.75 -18.00
CA VAL A 198 -0.32 14.20 -17.99
C VAL A 198 -0.97 14.63 -16.67
N LEU A 199 -2.01 13.92 -16.23
CA LEU A 199 -2.68 14.20 -14.96
C LEU A 199 -1.71 14.16 -13.78
N TYR A 200 -0.91 13.10 -13.67
CA TYR A 200 0.07 12.94 -12.59
C TYR A 200 1.15 14.01 -12.66
N ALA A 201 1.67 14.34 -13.84
CA ALA A 201 2.65 15.42 -14.01
C ALA A 201 2.11 16.76 -13.50
N ILE A 202 0.86 17.10 -13.87
CA ILE A 202 0.19 18.33 -13.38
C ILE A 202 0.00 18.29 -11.87
N CYS A 203 -0.49 17.19 -11.32
CA CYS A 203 -0.71 17.03 -9.88
C CYS A 203 0.60 17.17 -9.08
N ILE A 204 1.66 16.51 -9.50
CA ILE A 204 2.98 16.58 -8.87
C ILE A 204 3.53 18.01 -8.94
N PHE A 205 3.38 18.69 -10.09
CA PHE A 205 3.83 20.08 -10.25
C PHE A 205 3.04 21.05 -9.36
N ILE A 206 1.71 20.88 -9.23
CA ILE A 206 0.88 21.67 -8.31
C ILE A 206 1.36 21.44 -6.87
N THR A 207 1.60 20.18 -6.48
CA THR A 207 2.11 19.86 -5.14
C THR A 207 3.45 20.55 -4.89
N TYR A 208 4.38 20.52 -5.86
CA TYR A 208 5.64 21.30 -5.77
C TYR A 208 5.41 22.77 -5.48
N LYS A 209 4.40 23.39 -6.12
CA LYS A 209 4.09 24.83 -5.95
C LYS A 209 3.49 25.18 -4.60
N VAL A 210 2.59 24.32 -4.06
CA VAL A 210 1.84 24.62 -2.83
C VAL A 210 2.52 24.16 -1.55
N THR A 211 3.49 23.24 -1.63
CA THR A 211 4.22 22.74 -0.47
C THR A 211 5.47 23.56 -0.19
N TRP A 212 5.98 23.47 1.03
CA TRP A 212 7.21 24.13 1.48
C TRP A 212 8.00 23.22 2.44
N GLU A 213 9.26 23.54 2.63
CA GLU A 213 10.17 22.90 3.58
C GLU A 213 10.62 23.90 4.62
N ARG A 214 11.06 23.42 5.78
CA ARG A 214 11.74 24.24 6.77
C ARG A 214 13.11 24.67 6.23
N GLU A 215 13.50 25.89 6.57
CA GLU A 215 14.87 26.32 6.35
C GLU A 215 15.81 25.55 7.28
N ILE A 216 16.90 25.04 6.72
CA ILE A 216 17.94 24.37 7.50
C ILE A 216 18.73 25.45 8.20
N THR A 217 18.52 25.60 9.50
CA THR A 217 19.32 26.46 10.35
C THR A 217 20.71 25.86 10.59
N PRO A 218 21.73 26.67 10.90
CA PRO A 218 23.08 26.16 11.23
C PRO A 218 23.07 25.12 12.36
N ALA A 219 22.19 25.29 13.36
CA ALA A 219 22.02 24.32 14.44
C ALA A 219 21.45 22.97 13.95
N MET A 220 20.47 23.02 13.02
CA MET A 220 19.90 21.83 12.39
C MET A 220 20.90 21.14 11.46
N GLU A 221 21.75 21.93 10.77
CA GLU A 221 22.82 21.38 9.93
C GLU A 221 23.86 20.63 10.78
N GLN A 222 24.23 21.17 11.93
CA GLN A 222 25.10 20.49 12.90
C GLN A 222 24.47 19.18 13.43
N GLU A 223 23.20 19.20 13.83
CA GLU A 223 22.50 18.00 14.28
C GLU A 223 22.45 16.93 13.19
N LEU A 224 22.22 17.32 11.94
CA LEU A 224 22.22 16.40 10.79
C LEU A 224 23.61 15.80 10.53
N LEU A 225 24.68 16.63 10.66
CA LEU A 225 26.06 16.17 10.53
C LEU A 225 26.46 15.23 11.68
N GLU A 226 26.04 15.50 12.90
CA GLU A 226 26.28 14.63 14.05
C GLU A 226 25.56 13.28 13.88
N ARG A 227 24.32 13.28 13.40
CA ARG A 227 23.58 12.07 13.06
C ARG A 227 24.24 11.27 11.92
N GLU A 228 24.84 11.94 10.96
CA GLU A 228 25.58 11.30 9.87
C GLU A 228 26.90 10.71 10.37
N ASN A 229 27.65 11.45 11.17
CA ASN A 229 28.89 10.99 11.78
C ASN A 229 28.64 9.80 12.73
N SER A 230 27.53 9.80 13.44
CA SER A 230 27.11 8.64 14.24
C SER A 230 26.70 7.43 13.41
N LYS A 231 26.30 7.63 12.13
CA LYS A 231 26.03 6.58 11.14
C LYS A 231 27.27 6.21 10.31
N GLY A 232 28.28 7.08 10.30
CA GLY A 232 29.54 6.91 9.57
C GLY A 232 30.37 5.76 10.15
N GLY A 233 30.63 4.74 9.33
CA GLY A 233 31.46 3.60 9.72
C GLY A 233 30.70 2.39 10.28
N ARG A 234 29.44 2.18 9.87
CA ARG A 234 28.76 0.94 10.18
C ARG A 234 29.54 -0.25 9.62
N SER A 235 30.10 -1.03 10.51
CA SER A 235 30.70 -2.32 10.21
C SER A 235 29.65 -3.28 9.64
N PHE A 236 30.07 -4.28 8.86
CA PHE A 236 29.18 -5.37 8.45
C PHE A 236 28.44 -5.99 9.67
N GLY A 237 29.08 -6.02 10.83
CA GLY A 237 28.46 -6.42 12.09
C GLY A 237 27.28 -5.53 12.53
N ASP A 238 27.31 -4.24 12.21
CA ASP A 238 26.19 -3.34 12.55
C ASP A 238 24.99 -3.56 11.62
N TYR A 239 25.22 -3.91 10.35
CA TYR A 239 24.14 -4.35 9.46
C TYR A 239 23.50 -5.66 9.94
N LEU A 240 24.30 -6.61 10.45
CA LEU A 240 23.78 -7.85 11.02
C LEU A 240 22.98 -7.59 12.29
N LYS A 241 23.38 -6.63 13.15
CA LYS A 241 22.59 -6.20 14.31
C LYS A 241 21.24 -5.63 13.90
N VAL A 242 21.23 -4.73 12.92
CA VAL A 242 19.99 -4.16 12.37
C VAL A 242 19.08 -5.27 11.84
N LEU A 243 19.62 -6.24 11.06
CA LEU A 243 18.85 -7.40 10.61
C LEU A 243 18.34 -8.24 11.80
N GLY A 244 19.14 -8.42 12.83
CA GLY A 244 18.73 -9.06 14.07
C GLY A 244 17.56 -8.34 14.75
N GLU A 245 17.58 -7.01 14.76
CA GLU A 245 16.46 -6.20 15.27
C GLU A 245 15.18 -6.38 14.44
N TYR A 246 15.29 -6.42 13.10
CA TYR A 246 14.14 -6.73 12.23
C TYR A 246 13.58 -8.13 12.53
N VAL A 247 14.44 -9.14 12.66
CA VAL A 247 14.03 -10.51 12.99
C VAL A 247 13.40 -10.57 14.39
N SER A 248 13.88 -9.76 15.35
CA SER A 248 13.34 -9.73 16.72
C SER A 248 11.86 -9.35 16.76
N THR A 249 11.38 -8.53 15.81
CA THR A 249 9.95 -8.16 15.75
C THR A 249 9.04 -9.36 15.55
N PHE A 250 9.51 -10.39 14.84
CA PHE A 250 8.75 -11.62 14.62
C PHE A 250 8.64 -12.50 15.88
N LYS A 251 9.39 -12.22 16.93
CA LYS A 251 9.22 -12.93 18.21
C LYS A 251 7.92 -12.51 18.91
N LEU A 252 7.44 -11.28 18.67
CA LEU A 252 6.23 -10.75 19.28
C LEU A 252 4.97 -11.42 18.68
N LYS A 253 4.20 -12.15 19.49
CA LYS A 253 3.04 -12.93 19.04
C LYS A 253 1.96 -12.05 18.42
N CYS A 254 1.66 -10.89 19.01
CA CYS A 254 0.68 -9.93 18.49
C CYS A 254 1.10 -9.41 17.11
N PHE A 255 2.37 -9.09 16.92
CA PHE A 255 2.88 -8.60 15.63
C PHE A 255 2.81 -9.68 14.54
N ARG A 256 3.22 -10.93 14.81
CA ARG A 256 3.10 -12.03 13.83
C ARG A 256 1.66 -12.20 13.35
N LYS A 257 0.70 -12.16 14.27
CA LYS A 257 -0.72 -12.28 13.92
C LYS A 257 -1.22 -11.08 13.11
N HIS A 258 -0.84 -9.87 13.54
CA HIS A 258 -1.16 -8.64 12.84
C HIS A 258 -0.58 -8.62 11.42
N LEU A 259 0.70 -8.93 11.29
CA LEU A 259 1.38 -9.01 9.99
C LEU A 259 0.75 -10.08 9.09
N GLY A 260 0.40 -11.25 9.66
CA GLY A 260 -0.32 -12.30 8.93
C GLY A 260 -1.69 -11.83 8.42
N LEU A 261 -2.51 -11.21 9.26
CA LEU A 261 -3.80 -10.62 8.87
C LEU A 261 -3.63 -9.59 7.75
N TYR A 262 -2.64 -8.71 7.88
CA TYR A 262 -2.32 -7.69 6.89
C TYR A 262 -1.90 -8.32 5.56
N LEU A 263 -0.86 -9.17 5.56
CA LEU A 263 -0.30 -9.74 4.34
C LEU A 263 -1.29 -10.64 3.60
N LEU A 264 -1.98 -11.55 4.31
CA LEU A 264 -2.92 -12.48 3.69
C LEU A 264 -4.09 -11.73 3.03
N SER A 265 -4.71 -10.77 3.74
CA SER A 265 -5.86 -10.02 3.21
C SER A 265 -5.51 -9.09 2.06
N PHE A 266 -4.34 -8.45 2.13
CA PHE A 266 -3.87 -7.57 1.05
C PHE A 266 -3.44 -8.37 -0.17
N THR A 267 -2.75 -9.50 0.02
CA THR A 267 -2.36 -10.40 -1.09
C THR A 267 -3.58 -10.99 -1.78
N ALA A 268 -4.63 -11.36 -1.04
CA ALA A 268 -5.90 -11.78 -1.63
C ALA A 268 -6.51 -10.69 -2.52
N GLY A 269 -6.44 -9.43 -2.08
CA GLY A 269 -6.88 -8.29 -2.89
C GLY A 269 -6.01 -8.03 -4.12
N ASP A 270 -4.70 -8.28 -4.06
CA ASP A 270 -3.81 -8.16 -5.21
C ASP A 270 -4.10 -9.25 -6.25
N ILE A 271 -4.31 -10.50 -5.79
CA ILE A 271 -4.74 -11.61 -6.67
C ILE A 271 -6.07 -11.27 -7.34
N PHE A 272 -7.04 -10.77 -6.56
CA PHE A 272 -8.31 -10.31 -7.11
C PHE A 272 -8.10 -9.28 -8.22
N ASN A 273 -7.36 -8.21 -7.96
CA ASN A 273 -7.12 -7.15 -8.93
C ASN A 273 -6.43 -7.68 -10.21
N ALA A 274 -5.40 -8.53 -10.05
CA ALA A 274 -4.60 -9.02 -11.17
C ALA A 274 -5.36 -10.02 -12.07
N VAL A 275 -6.29 -10.81 -11.49
CA VAL A 275 -6.97 -11.91 -12.21
C VAL A 275 -8.41 -11.54 -12.58
N PHE A 276 -9.02 -10.54 -11.92
CA PHE A 276 -10.44 -10.25 -12.09
C PHE A 276 -10.82 -9.89 -13.53
N LEU A 277 -9.98 -9.16 -14.26
CA LEU A 277 -10.25 -8.82 -15.65
C LEU A 277 -10.21 -10.08 -16.55
N PHE A 278 -9.25 -10.99 -16.32
CA PHE A 278 -9.22 -12.29 -17.00
C PHE A 278 -10.50 -13.09 -16.71
N PHE A 279 -10.91 -13.12 -15.44
CA PHE A 279 -12.12 -13.81 -15.02
C PHE A 279 -13.39 -13.22 -15.68
N CYS A 280 -13.49 -11.89 -15.76
CA CYS A 280 -14.58 -11.23 -16.45
C CYS A 280 -14.66 -11.62 -17.94
N VAL A 281 -13.53 -11.57 -18.65
CA VAL A 281 -13.47 -11.80 -20.09
C VAL A 281 -13.65 -13.30 -20.41
N TYR A 282 -12.89 -14.17 -19.78
CA TYR A 282 -12.83 -15.60 -20.17
C TYR A 282 -13.85 -16.46 -19.46
N ASN A 283 -14.14 -16.24 -18.17
CA ASN A 283 -15.10 -17.03 -17.40
C ASN A 283 -16.52 -16.47 -17.51
N LEU A 284 -16.72 -15.20 -17.17
CA LEU A 284 -18.05 -14.59 -17.17
C LEU A 284 -18.51 -14.20 -18.57
N LYS A 285 -17.60 -14.14 -19.55
CA LYS A 285 -17.87 -13.73 -20.93
C LYS A 285 -18.57 -12.36 -20.98
N VAL A 286 -18.11 -11.43 -20.14
CA VAL A 286 -18.48 -10.02 -20.20
C VAL A 286 -17.33 -9.20 -20.76
N SER A 287 -17.63 -7.99 -21.23
CA SER A 287 -16.59 -7.14 -21.82
C SER A 287 -15.55 -6.70 -20.79
N SER A 288 -14.34 -6.46 -21.24
CA SER A 288 -13.27 -5.88 -20.39
C SER A 288 -13.66 -4.48 -19.86
N SER A 289 -14.48 -3.73 -20.61
CA SER A 289 -15.08 -2.47 -20.14
C SER A 289 -16.00 -2.71 -18.93
N VAL A 290 -16.90 -3.73 -18.99
CA VAL A 290 -17.76 -4.09 -17.86
C VAL A 290 -16.90 -4.53 -16.66
N GLY A 291 -15.86 -5.33 -16.87
CA GLY A 291 -14.92 -5.71 -15.83
C GLY A 291 -14.27 -4.50 -15.14
N ALA A 292 -13.84 -3.52 -15.93
CA ALA A 292 -13.27 -2.28 -15.41
C ALA A 292 -14.32 -1.43 -14.64
N TYR A 293 -15.57 -1.38 -15.11
CA TYR A 293 -16.67 -0.73 -14.36
C TYR A 293 -16.95 -1.42 -13.03
N LEU A 294 -16.91 -2.75 -12.98
CA LEU A 294 -17.06 -3.48 -11.71
C LEU A 294 -15.95 -3.12 -10.71
N LEU A 295 -14.71 -2.94 -11.18
CA LEU A 295 -13.61 -2.48 -10.34
C LEU A 295 -13.77 -1.02 -9.89
N SER A 296 -14.47 -0.17 -10.65
CA SER A 296 -14.67 1.25 -10.31
C SER A 296 -15.58 1.48 -9.10
N PHE A 297 -16.28 0.44 -8.62
CA PHE A 297 -16.96 0.48 -7.32
C PHE A 297 -16.01 0.64 -6.12
N SER A 298 -14.70 0.65 -6.35
CA SER A 298 -13.69 1.11 -5.37
C SER A 298 -14.00 2.50 -4.79
N ILE A 299 -14.79 3.35 -5.46
CA ILE A 299 -15.28 4.64 -4.93
C ILE A 299 -16.06 4.49 -3.61
N ILE A 300 -16.71 3.34 -3.41
CA ILE A 300 -17.40 2.98 -2.14
C ILE A 300 -16.41 2.94 -0.97
N GLY A 301 -15.13 2.79 -1.26
CA GLY A 301 -14.07 2.86 -0.26
C GLY A 301 -14.06 4.17 0.54
N ILE A 302 -14.47 5.31 -0.03
CA ILE A 302 -14.50 6.60 0.67
C ILE A 302 -15.52 6.58 1.82
N PRO A 303 -16.83 6.41 1.58
CA PRO A 303 -17.80 6.29 2.68
C PRO A 303 -17.56 5.04 3.53
N GLY A 304 -17.08 3.93 2.92
CA GLY A 304 -16.76 2.69 3.61
C GLY A 304 -15.67 2.87 4.68
N THR A 305 -14.65 3.65 4.40
CA THR A 305 -13.60 3.97 5.38
C THR A 305 -14.14 4.79 6.55
N ILE A 306 -15.03 5.77 6.31
CA ILE A 306 -15.65 6.59 7.36
C ILE A 306 -16.53 5.71 8.27
N ILE A 307 -17.41 4.91 7.66
CA ILE A 307 -18.29 3.97 8.38
C ILE A 307 -17.41 2.93 9.12
N GLY A 308 -16.37 2.45 8.48
CA GLY A 308 -15.42 1.51 9.06
C GLY A 308 -14.73 2.04 10.31
N GLY A 309 -14.34 3.30 10.33
CA GLY A 309 -13.79 3.96 11.54
C GLY A 309 -14.77 3.95 12.71
N VAL A 310 -16.04 4.26 12.45
CA VAL A 310 -17.10 4.18 13.48
C VAL A 310 -17.34 2.74 13.95
N LEU A 311 -17.36 1.78 13.01
CA LEU A 311 -17.53 0.37 13.34
C LEU A 311 -16.33 -0.16 14.13
N PHE A 312 -15.10 0.26 13.79
CA PHE A 312 -13.91 -0.09 14.55
C PHE A 312 -13.98 0.32 16.01
N LEU A 313 -14.44 1.55 16.27
CA LEU A 313 -14.61 2.06 17.64
C LEU A 313 -15.70 1.31 18.43
N LYS A 314 -16.79 0.89 17.76
CA LYS A 314 -17.92 0.20 18.39
C LYS A 314 -17.69 -1.31 18.57
N LEU A 315 -17.16 -1.98 17.56
CA LEU A 315 -17.05 -3.45 17.51
C LEU A 315 -15.67 -3.94 17.95
N GLY A 316 -14.66 -3.08 17.85
CA GLY A 316 -13.26 -3.44 18.02
C GLY A 316 -12.68 -4.23 16.82
N PRO A 317 -11.35 -4.37 16.76
CA PRO A 317 -10.66 -4.95 15.60
C PRO A 317 -11.03 -6.41 15.34
N THR A 318 -11.13 -7.23 16.35
CA THR A 318 -11.34 -8.68 16.21
C THR A 318 -12.69 -9.00 15.58
N LYS A 319 -13.78 -8.35 16.03
CA LYS A 319 -15.11 -8.55 15.43
C LYS A 319 -15.16 -8.01 14.01
N LEU A 320 -14.54 -6.84 13.79
CA LEU A 320 -14.52 -6.21 12.49
C LEU A 320 -13.77 -7.07 11.46
N TYR A 321 -12.62 -7.64 11.79
CA TYR A 321 -11.92 -8.60 10.93
C TYR A 321 -12.79 -9.80 10.56
N LYS A 322 -13.47 -10.41 11.53
CA LYS A 322 -14.31 -11.58 11.29
C LYS A 322 -15.44 -11.27 10.30
N ILE A 323 -16.18 -10.18 10.53
CA ILE A 323 -17.26 -9.75 9.65
C ILE A 323 -16.69 -9.47 8.25
N THR A 324 -15.63 -8.68 8.17
CA THR A 324 -15.01 -8.27 6.91
C THR A 324 -14.60 -9.46 6.06
N TYR A 325 -13.81 -10.39 6.62
CA TYR A 325 -13.32 -11.53 5.84
C TYR A 325 -14.42 -12.51 5.47
N THR A 326 -15.44 -12.69 6.30
CA THR A 326 -16.62 -13.49 5.95
C THR A 326 -17.32 -12.93 4.71
N PHE A 327 -17.61 -11.63 4.68
CA PHE A 327 -18.27 -11.03 3.51
C PHE A 327 -17.37 -10.97 2.27
N MET A 328 -16.04 -10.84 2.44
CA MET A 328 -15.10 -10.95 1.33
C MET A 328 -15.12 -12.34 0.71
N ILE A 329 -15.11 -13.38 1.53
CA ILE A 329 -15.24 -14.79 1.08
C ILE A 329 -16.57 -14.97 0.33
N LEU A 330 -17.70 -14.57 0.93
CA LEU A 330 -19.01 -14.69 0.31
C LEU A 330 -19.10 -13.96 -1.03
N SER A 331 -18.48 -12.77 -1.14
CA SER A 331 -18.46 -12.01 -2.39
C SER A 331 -17.69 -12.72 -3.50
N VAL A 332 -16.51 -13.31 -3.19
CA VAL A 332 -15.73 -14.07 -4.18
C VAL A 332 -16.47 -15.35 -4.58
N LEU A 333 -17.09 -16.05 -3.63
CA LEU A 333 -17.92 -17.21 -3.91
C LEU A 333 -19.13 -16.83 -4.79
N ALA A 334 -19.75 -15.68 -4.55
CA ALA A 334 -20.85 -15.18 -5.37
C ALA A 334 -20.41 -14.88 -6.82
N TYR A 335 -19.24 -14.25 -7.03
CA TYR A 335 -18.67 -14.07 -8.37
C TYR A 335 -18.47 -15.42 -9.08
N TYR A 336 -17.91 -16.39 -8.38
CA TYR A 336 -17.70 -17.73 -8.92
C TYR A 336 -19.02 -18.46 -9.19
N GLY A 337 -20.01 -18.26 -8.33
CA GLY A 337 -21.40 -18.77 -8.53
C GLY A 337 -22.05 -18.22 -9.80
N VAL A 338 -21.87 -16.91 -10.09
CA VAL A 338 -22.35 -16.33 -11.36
C VAL A 338 -21.72 -16.99 -12.58
N TYR A 339 -20.44 -17.37 -12.48
CA TYR A 339 -19.76 -18.14 -13.53
C TYR A 339 -20.37 -19.53 -13.71
N LEU A 340 -20.63 -20.25 -12.62
CA LEU A 340 -21.15 -21.62 -12.68
C LEU A 340 -22.60 -21.70 -13.20
N PHE A 341 -23.45 -20.82 -12.69
CA PHE A 341 -24.88 -20.83 -13.00
C PHE A 341 -25.28 -20.00 -14.20
N ASN A 342 -24.41 -19.06 -14.65
CA ASN A 342 -24.63 -18.14 -15.77
C ASN A 342 -26.06 -17.57 -15.82
N PRO A 343 -26.57 -16.93 -14.76
CA PRO A 343 -27.95 -16.46 -14.67
C PRO A 343 -28.28 -15.39 -15.70
N GLU A 344 -29.54 -15.31 -16.11
CA GLU A 344 -30.03 -14.19 -16.89
C GLU A 344 -29.87 -12.88 -16.09
N GLY A 345 -29.52 -11.78 -16.76
CA GLY A 345 -29.28 -10.51 -16.08
C GLY A 345 -28.00 -10.48 -15.20
N LYS A 346 -27.04 -11.37 -15.44
CA LYS A 346 -25.80 -11.50 -14.67
C LYS A 346 -25.06 -10.18 -14.40
N THR A 347 -25.16 -9.21 -15.33
CA THR A 347 -24.51 -7.90 -15.14
C THR A 347 -25.05 -7.16 -13.93
N ALA A 348 -26.36 -7.17 -13.70
CA ALA A 348 -26.96 -6.55 -12.51
C ALA A 348 -26.54 -7.26 -11.22
N ILE A 349 -26.45 -8.59 -11.26
CA ILE A 349 -25.98 -9.40 -10.12
C ILE A 349 -24.51 -9.07 -9.82
N LEU A 350 -23.65 -8.99 -10.84
CA LEU A 350 -22.25 -8.62 -10.70
C LEU A 350 -22.06 -7.21 -10.11
N LEU A 351 -22.91 -6.24 -10.50
CA LEU A 351 -22.92 -4.90 -9.91
C LEU A 351 -23.25 -4.97 -8.41
N GLY A 352 -24.26 -5.72 -8.01
CA GLY A 352 -24.61 -5.92 -6.61
C GLY A 352 -23.48 -6.55 -5.79
N ILE A 353 -22.84 -7.60 -6.34
CA ILE A 353 -21.68 -8.25 -5.70
C ILE A 353 -20.51 -7.27 -5.56
N SER A 354 -20.24 -6.44 -6.60
CA SER A 354 -19.16 -5.43 -6.56
C SER A 354 -19.37 -4.40 -5.46
N ILE A 355 -20.61 -3.93 -5.27
CA ILE A 355 -20.95 -3.00 -4.18
C ILE A 355 -20.59 -3.61 -2.82
N VAL A 356 -21.01 -4.84 -2.57
CA VAL A 356 -20.73 -5.57 -1.33
C VAL A 356 -19.22 -5.80 -1.17
N TYR A 357 -18.56 -6.31 -2.22
CA TYR A 357 -17.13 -6.59 -2.20
C TYR A 357 -16.32 -5.34 -1.83
N PHE A 358 -16.53 -4.22 -2.51
CA PHE A 358 -15.76 -3.00 -2.28
C PHE A 358 -16.11 -2.31 -0.96
N ALA A 359 -17.34 -2.43 -0.46
CA ALA A 359 -17.70 -1.98 0.88
C ALA A 359 -16.88 -2.71 1.95
N PHE A 360 -16.81 -4.05 1.91
CA PHE A 360 -16.01 -4.81 2.85
C PHE A 360 -14.50 -4.75 2.55
N ARG A 361 -14.10 -4.58 1.29
CA ARG A 361 -12.71 -4.33 0.92
C ARG A 361 -12.13 -3.09 1.60
N SER A 362 -12.93 -2.02 1.74
CA SER A 362 -12.50 -0.80 2.45
C SER A 362 -12.22 -1.07 3.94
N LEU A 363 -13.03 -1.92 4.58
CA LEU A 363 -12.80 -2.34 5.96
C LEU A 363 -11.55 -3.24 6.10
N ALA A 364 -11.32 -4.13 5.11
CA ALA A 364 -10.14 -4.99 5.07
C ALA A 364 -8.84 -4.19 4.96
N VAL A 365 -8.88 -3.05 4.26
CA VAL A 365 -7.74 -2.12 4.16
C VAL A 365 -7.60 -1.27 5.42
N LEU A 366 -8.70 -0.72 5.93
CA LEU A 366 -8.69 0.18 7.08
C LEU A 366 -8.18 -0.50 8.35
N THR A 367 -8.72 -1.69 8.67
CA THR A 367 -8.55 -2.29 10.00
C THR A 367 -7.09 -2.56 10.37
N PRO A 368 -6.24 -3.16 9.50
CA PRO A 368 -4.83 -3.36 9.82
C PRO A 368 -4.08 -2.05 10.11
N TRP A 369 -4.31 -1.02 9.31
CA TRP A 369 -3.65 0.28 9.52
C TRP A 369 -4.12 1.00 10.77
N THR A 370 -5.38 0.78 11.20
CA THR A 370 -5.90 1.33 12.46
C THR A 370 -5.35 0.58 13.66
N VAL A 371 -5.08 -0.72 13.55
CA VAL A 371 -4.47 -1.55 14.61
C VAL A 371 -2.97 -1.31 14.75
N PHE A 372 -2.28 -1.00 13.66
CA PHE A 372 -0.83 -0.90 13.62
C PHE A 372 -0.21 -0.01 14.71
N PRO A 373 -0.74 1.20 15.01
CA PRO A 373 -0.17 2.08 16.04
C PRO A 373 -0.13 1.48 17.46
N PHE A 374 -0.94 0.46 17.73
CA PHE A 374 -0.98 -0.23 19.04
C PHE A 374 0.06 -1.36 19.17
N ILE A 375 0.70 -1.77 18.07
CA ILE A 375 1.70 -2.86 18.11
C ILE A 375 2.99 -2.47 18.84
N PRO A 376 3.56 -1.25 18.62
CA PRO A 376 4.71 -0.80 19.37
C PRO A 376 4.49 -0.73 20.88
N ASP A 377 3.26 -0.47 21.34
CA ASP A 377 2.92 -0.46 22.76
C ASP A 377 3.04 -1.87 23.36
N VAL A 378 2.64 -2.90 22.59
CA VAL A 378 2.84 -4.31 23.01
C VAL A 378 4.31 -4.70 23.02
N ASP A 379 5.13 -4.12 22.15
CA ASP A 379 6.57 -4.35 22.13
C ASP A 379 7.26 -3.67 23.32
N GLU A 380 6.77 -2.51 23.75
CA GLU A 380 7.38 -1.72 24.82
C GLU A 380 7.48 -2.49 26.14
N ILE A 381 6.48 -3.32 26.48
CA ILE A 381 6.55 -4.13 27.72
C ILE A 381 7.64 -5.20 27.66
N VAL A 382 8.07 -5.60 26.46
CA VAL A 382 9.14 -6.61 26.27
C VAL A 382 10.50 -5.94 26.11
N SER A 383 10.58 -4.93 25.24
CA SER A 383 11.85 -4.30 24.83
C SER A 383 12.26 -3.10 25.68
N MET A 384 11.36 -2.57 26.51
CA MET A 384 11.52 -1.32 27.24
C MET A 384 11.81 -0.11 26.34
N LYS A 385 11.55 -0.23 25.02
CA LYS A 385 11.82 0.79 24.00
C LYS A 385 10.65 0.91 23.04
N ARG A 386 10.43 2.11 22.51
CA ARG A 386 9.46 2.34 21.44
C ARG A 386 10.14 2.19 20.09
N ARG A 387 9.83 1.12 19.36
CA ARG A 387 10.47 0.76 18.07
C ARG A 387 9.51 0.89 16.88
N GLU A 388 8.67 1.93 16.87
CA GLU A 388 7.61 2.14 15.85
C GLU A 388 8.13 2.04 14.42
N GLY A 389 9.25 2.73 14.12
CA GLY A 389 9.85 2.71 12.78
C GLY A 389 10.33 1.34 12.33
N LEU A 390 10.75 0.48 13.27
CA LEU A 390 11.20 -0.88 12.97
C LEU A 390 10.02 -1.75 12.47
N PHE A 391 8.89 -1.70 13.16
CA PHE A 391 7.68 -2.42 12.76
C PHE A 391 7.13 -1.93 11.42
N ALA A 392 7.12 -0.61 11.19
CA ALA A 392 6.70 -0.02 9.93
C ALA A 392 7.59 -0.48 8.75
N ALA A 393 8.91 -0.51 8.95
CA ALA A 393 9.86 -0.97 7.94
C ALA A 393 9.66 -2.46 7.59
N VAL A 394 9.46 -3.32 8.60
CA VAL A 394 9.18 -4.74 8.40
C VAL A 394 7.86 -4.93 7.63
N MET A 395 6.79 -4.23 8.00
CA MET A 395 5.51 -4.30 7.28
C MET A 395 5.65 -3.87 5.82
N THR A 396 6.34 -2.77 5.56
CA THR A 396 6.53 -2.26 4.19
C THR A 396 7.36 -3.22 3.35
N PHE A 397 8.47 -3.72 3.87
CA PHE A 397 9.34 -4.64 3.15
C PHE A 397 8.63 -5.96 2.83
N THR A 398 7.99 -6.58 3.84
CA THR A 398 7.26 -7.84 3.64
C THR A 398 6.08 -7.66 2.70
N ARG A 399 5.40 -6.50 2.72
CA ARG A 399 4.31 -6.18 1.78
C ARG A 399 4.79 -6.12 0.34
N LYS A 400 5.88 -5.38 0.06
CA LYS A 400 6.46 -5.30 -1.29
C LYS A 400 6.89 -6.69 -1.79
N SER A 401 7.51 -7.48 -0.93
CA SER A 401 7.94 -8.84 -1.26
C SER A 401 6.77 -9.79 -1.57
N THR A 402 5.68 -9.71 -0.79
CA THR A 402 4.48 -10.55 -1.04
C THR A 402 3.75 -10.16 -2.31
N VAL A 403 3.68 -8.87 -2.67
CA VAL A 403 3.10 -8.43 -3.96
C VAL A 403 3.90 -9.02 -5.13
N ALA A 404 5.23 -8.88 -5.08
CA ALA A 404 6.10 -9.41 -6.12
C ALA A 404 5.92 -10.92 -6.31
N LEU A 405 5.94 -11.67 -5.19
CA LEU A 405 5.77 -13.12 -5.20
C LEU A 405 4.39 -13.54 -5.71
N ALA A 406 3.32 -12.90 -5.21
CA ALA A 406 1.96 -13.23 -5.61
C ALA A 406 1.73 -12.98 -7.11
N THR A 407 2.20 -11.83 -7.63
CA THR A 407 2.08 -11.51 -9.06
C THR A 407 2.86 -12.51 -9.91
N PHE A 408 4.08 -12.87 -9.52
CA PHE A 408 4.88 -13.87 -10.22
C PHE A 408 4.19 -15.24 -10.25
N LEU A 409 3.67 -15.70 -9.10
CA LEU A 409 2.96 -16.98 -9.00
C LEU A 409 1.70 -17.01 -9.88
N ILE A 410 0.95 -15.91 -9.98
CA ILE A 410 -0.19 -15.80 -10.90
C ILE A 410 0.27 -16.05 -12.35
N GLY A 411 1.37 -15.40 -12.76
CA GLY A 411 1.93 -15.60 -14.10
C GLY A 411 2.30 -17.06 -14.38
N VAL A 412 2.97 -17.70 -13.42
CA VAL A 412 3.34 -19.13 -13.51
C VAL A 412 2.09 -20.00 -13.64
N VAL A 413 1.11 -19.83 -12.75
CA VAL A 413 -0.11 -20.66 -12.76
C VAL A 413 -0.92 -20.48 -14.05
N LEU A 414 -1.03 -19.27 -14.57
CA LEU A 414 -1.71 -19.01 -15.84
C LEU A 414 -0.98 -19.65 -17.01
N GLN A 415 0.34 -19.57 -17.06
CA GLN A 415 1.13 -20.14 -18.16
C GLN A 415 1.11 -21.66 -18.14
N GLU A 416 1.38 -22.29 -16.97
CA GLU A 416 1.30 -23.74 -16.81
C GLU A 416 -0.14 -24.25 -17.00
N GLY A 417 -1.13 -23.40 -16.72
CA GLY A 417 -2.54 -23.61 -17.00
C GLY A 417 -2.91 -23.52 -18.48
N GLY A 418 -1.93 -23.36 -19.36
CA GLY A 418 -2.14 -23.35 -20.82
C GLY A 418 -2.73 -22.05 -21.36
N PHE A 419 -2.54 -20.91 -20.68
CA PHE A 419 -2.96 -19.62 -21.20
C PHE A 419 -2.20 -19.24 -22.46
N VAL A 420 -2.92 -19.07 -23.56
CA VAL A 420 -2.35 -18.68 -24.84
C VAL A 420 -2.50 -17.17 -25.06
N LYS A 421 -1.37 -16.49 -25.16
CA LYS A 421 -1.30 -15.05 -25.36
C LYS A 421 -1.99 -14.61 -26.66
N GLY A 422 -2.69 -13.48 -26.61
CA GLY A 422 -3.33 -12.87 -27.78
C GLY A 422 -4.55 -13.62 -28.32
N GLN A 423 -5.01 -14.70 -27.69
CA GLN A 423 -6.22 -15.41 -28.11
C GLN A 423 -7.47 -14.88 -27.41
N ASP A 424 -8.52 -14.62 -28.18
CA ASP A 424 -9.83 -14.20 -27.67
C ASP A 424 -10.56 -15.31 -26.90
N VAL A 425 -10.27 -16.56 -27.24
CA VAL A 425 -10.89 -17.74 -26.60
C VAL A 425 -9.80 -18.66 -26.05
N GLN A 426 -9.87 -18.95 -24.79
CA GLN A 426 -8.97 -19.88 -24.12
C GLN A 426 -9.57 -21.29 -24.05
N SER A 427 -8.72 -22.30 -23.86
CA SER A 427 -9.17 -23.65 -23.67
C SER A 427 -10.08 -23.79 -22.41
N PRO A 428 -11.03 -24.74 -22.38
CA PRO A 428 -11.87 -24.96 -21.20
C PRO A 428 -11.04 -25.19 -19.91
N GLN A 429 -9.90 -25.86 -20.03
CA GLN A 429 -8.98 -26.10 -18.91
C GLN A 429 -8.39 -24.78 -18.41
N THR A 430 -7.91 -23.92 -19.31
CA THR A 430 -7.37 -22.60 -18.96
C THR A 430 -8.42 -21.72 -18.28
N VAL A 431 -9.66 -21.72 -18.79
CA VAL A 431 -10.78 -20.99 -18.19
C VAL A 431 -11.05 -21.46 -16.76
N GLN A 432 -11.04 -22.79 -16.53
CA GLN A 432 -11.17 -23.33 -15.16
C GLN A 432 -10.04 -22.87 -14.25
N ILE A 433 -8.79 -22.87 -14.74
CA ILE A 433 -7.62 -22.44 -13.96
C ILE A 433 -7.71 -20.96 -13.60
N ILE A 434 -8.12 -20.08 -14.51
CA ILE A 434 -8.39 -18.66 -14.20
C ILE A 434 -9.40 -18.56 -13.05
N GLY A 435 -10.50 -19.32 -13.14
CA GLY A 435 -11.52 -19.38 -12.10
C GLY A 435 -10.96 -19.88 -10.75
N TYR A 436 -10.11 -20.91 -10.77
CA TYR A 436 -9.48 -21.43 -9.54
C TYR A 436 -8.45 -20.49 -8.95
N VAL A 437 -7.69 -19.75 -9.74
CA VAL A 437 -6.77 -18.73 -9.21
C VAL A 437 -7.54 -17.66 -8.45
N LEU A 438 -8.67 -17.19 -8.99
CA LEU A 438 -9.53 -16.24 -8.29
C LEU A 438 -10.14 -16.88 -7.04
N LEU A 439 -10.76 -18.06 -7.16
CA LEU A 439 -11.47 -18.74 -6.07
C LEU A 439 -10.51 -19.12 -4.95
N ILE A 440 -9.55 -20.00 -5.24
CA ILE A 440 -8.64 -20.58 -4.23
C ILE A 440 -7.68 -19.50 -3.71
N GLY A 441 -7.14 -18.66 -4.61
CA GLY A 441 -6.22 -17.58 -4.24
C GLY A 441 -6.88 -16.57 -3.30
N CYS A 442 -8.08 -16.09 -3.62
CA CYS A 442 -8.75 -15.10 -2.77
C CYS A 442 -9.43 -15.75 -1.55
N VAL A 443 -10.27 -16.79 -1.76
CA VAL A 443 -11.02 -17.42 -0.66
C VAL A 443 -10.07 -18.11 0.32
N GLY A 444 -9.03 -18.79 -0.17
CA GLY A 444 -8.05 -19.46 0.69
C GLY A 444 -7.33 -18.48 1.61
N LEU A 445 -6.84 -17.36 1.06
CA LEU A 445 -6.15 -16.33 1.85
C LEU A 445 -7.08 -15.57 2.79
N PHE A 446 -8.32 -15.24 2.38
CA PHE A 446 -9.31 -14.66 3.29
C PHE A 446 -9.75 -15.64 4.38
N ALA A 447 -9.87 -16.95 4.08
CA ALA A 447 -10.18 -17.97 5.08
C ALA A 447 -9.05 -18.10 6.11
N LEU A 448 -7.79 -18.12 5.67
CA LEU A 448 -6.64 -18.09 6.57
C LEU A 448 -6.63 -16.80 7.42
N SER A 449 -6.96 -15.65 6.82
CA SER A 449 -7.12 -14.39 7.55
C SER A 449 -8.24 -14.48 8.59
N LEU A 450 -9.36 -15.08 8.23
CA LEU A 450 -10.49 -15.29 9.14
C LEU A 450 -10.12 -16.20 10.31
N ILE A 451 -9.45 -17.32 10.06
CA ILE A 451 -8.95 -18.22 11.12
C ILE A 451 -7.99 -17.46 12.05
N LEU A 452 -7.08 -16.69 11.48
CA LEU A 452 -6.13 -15.89 12.25
C LEU A 452 -6.84 -14.83 13.10
N ALA A 453 -7.91 -14.20 12.57
CA ALA A 453 -8.73 -13.23 13.27
C ALA A 453 -9.43 -13.80 14.53
N PHE A 454 -9.78 -15.10 14.55
CA PHE A 454 -10.31 -15.75 15.75
C PHE A 454 -9.27 -15.84 16.88
N THR A 455 -8.01 -15.84 16.54
CA THR A 455 -6.91 -15.93 17.53
C THR A 455 -6.33 -14.58 17.90
N PHE A 456 -6.76 -13.48 17.26
CA PHE A 456 -6.25 -12.13 17.51
C PHE A 456 -6.90 -11.53 18.75
N LYS A 457 -6.11 -11.20 19.75
CA LYS A 457 -6.57 -10.81 21.09
C LYS A 457 -6.40 -9.33 21.42
N LEU A 458 -5.69 -8.56 20.61
CA LEU A 458 -5.53 -7.11 20.82
C LEU A 458 -6.86 -6.40 20.54
N ASN A 459 -7.44 -5.79 21.55
CA ASN A 459 -8.64 -4.97 21.50
C ASN A 459 -8.53 -3.79 22.48
N LYS A 460 -9.58 -2.99 22.61
CA LYS A 460 -9.58 -1.80 23.49
C LYS A 460 -9.32 -2.15 24.97
N GLU A 461 -9.90 -3.25 25.45
CA GLU A 461 -9.78 -3.69 26.86
C GLU A 461 -8.39 -4.22 27.14
N THR A 462 -7.92 -5.18 26.32
CA THR A 462 -6.58 -5.79 26.50
C THR A 462 -5.47 -4.78 26.29
N HIS A 463 -5.64 -3.79 25.37
CA HIS A 463 -4.69 -2.71 25.19
C HIS A 463 -4.63 -1.79 26.42
N LYS A 464 -5.79 -1.45 27.02
CA LYS A 464 -5.83 -0.62 28.23
C LYS A 464 -5.10 -1.31 29.38
N ILE A 465 -5.40 -2.58 29.65
CA ILE A 465 -4.73 -3.38 30.69
C ILE A 465 -3.21 -3.38 30.46
N LEU A 466 -2.77 -3.54 29.20
CA LEU A 466 -1.36 -3.53 28.84
C LEU A 466 -0.70 -2.18 29.15
N ILE A 467 -1.34 -1.06 28.77
CA ILE A 467 -0.80 0.29 29.00
C ILE A 467 -0.72 0.59 30.48
N ASP A 468 -1.79 0.29 31.25
CA ASP A 468 -1.82 0.49 32.70
C ASP A 468 -0.66 -0.29 33.39
N GLU A 469 -0.36 -1.50 32.89
CA GLU A 469 0.76 -2.31 33.37
C GLU A 469 2.12 -1.74 32.98
N VAL A 470 2.29 -1.26 31.76
CA VAL A 470 3.53 -0.58 31.32
C VAL A 470 3.79 0.65 32.18
N GLU A 471 2.77 1.46 32.49
CA GLU A 471 2.89 2.63 33.36
C GLU A 471 3.23 2.23 34.81
N ARG A 472 2.59 1.18 35.34
CA ARG A 472 2.88 0.65 36.67
C ARG A 472 4.35 0.21 36.80
N LEU A 473 4.86 -0.53 35.79
CA LEU A 473 6.25 -0.98 35.74
C LEU A 473 7.25 0.17 35.58
N LYS A 474 6.93 1.19 34.76
CA LYS A 474 7.73 2.43 34.62
C LYS A 474 7.87 3.18 35.96
N ASN A 475 6.81 3.17 36.76
CA ASN A 475 6.80 3.81 38.07
C ASN A 475 7.40 2.94 39.19
N GLY A 476 8.11 1.85 38.87
CA GLY A 476 8.81 0.99 39.83
C GLY A 476 7.93 -0.07 40.49
N GLY A 477 6.74 -0.36 39.93
CA GLY A 477 5.85 -1.42 40.43
C GLY A 477 6.51 -2.81 40.42
N SER A 478 6.29 -3.60 41.47
CA SER A 478 6.84 -4.95 41.57
C SER A 478 6.11 -5.93 40.65
N LYS A 479 6.84 -6.81 39.99
CA LYS A 479 6.26 -7.89 39.18
C LYS A 479 5.46 -8.91 39.99
N ASN A 480 5.74 -9.02 41.27
CA ASN A 480 5.06 -9.96 42.17
C ASN A 480 3.63 -9.50 42.53
N ASP A 481 3.34 -8.21 42.34
CA ASP A 481 2.06 -7.58 42.70
C ASP A 481 1.08 -7.50 41.51
N VAL A 482 1.35 -8.21 40.42
CA VAL A 482 0.48 -8.24 39.24
C VAL A 482 -0.71 -9.19 39.50
N ASP A 483 -1.89 -8.75 39.09
CA ASP A 483 -3.07 -9.58 39.09
C ASP A 483 -3.04 -10.63 37.94
N GLN A 484 -3.83 -11.69 38.12
CA GLN A 484 -3.83 -12.83 37.16
C GLN A 484 -4.36 -12.45 35.76
N GLU A 485 -5.29 -11.50 35.67
CA GLU A 485 -5.85 -11.03 34.41
C GLU A 485 -4.80 -10.28 33.61
N THR A 486 -4.11 -9.31 34.22
CA THR A 486 -3.01 -8.54 33.61
C THR A 486 -1.90 -9.46 33.12
N LYS A 487 -1.50 -10.44 33.96
CA LYS A 487 -0.50 -11.46 33.59
C LYS A 487 -0.93 -12.22 32.32
N GLN A 488 -2.16 -12.71 32.30
CA GLN A 488 -2.71 -13.46 31.15
C GLN A 488 -2.77 -12.59 29.89
N VAL A 489 -3.20 -11.33 29.99
CA VAL A 489 -3.26 -10.40 28.85
C VAL A 489 -1.86 -10.14 28.28
N VAL A 490 -0.87 -9.87 29.13
CA VAL A 490 0.52 -9.65 28.68
C VAL A 490 1.06 -10.88 27.95
N GLU A 491 0.90 -12.08 28.52
CA GLU A 491 1.36 -13.33 27.91
C GLU A 491 0.64 -13.64 26.57
N ASP A 492 -0.65 -13.36 26.50
CA ASP A 492 -1.45 -13.56 25.29
C ASP A 492 -1.04 -12.63 24.15
N LEU A 493 -0.73 -11.38 24.46
CA LEU A 493 -0.33 -10.38 23.46
C LEU A 493 1.13 -10.53 23.06
N THR A 494 2.04 -10.70 24.03
CA THR A 494 3.47 -10.75 23.75
C THR A 494 3.93 -12.13 23.27
N GLY A 495 3.35 -13.19 23.83
CA GLY A 495 3.80 -14.58 23.66
C GLY A 495 4.97 -14.95 24.58
N TYR A 496 5.37 -14.06 25.49
CA TYR A 496 6.39 -14.30 26.50
C TYR A 496 5.71 -14.56 27.84
N LYS A 497 6.36 -15.35 28.70
CA LYS A 497 5.95 -15.47 30.10
C LYS A 497 6.10 -14.12 30.80
N TYR A 498 5.16 -13.76 31.67
CA TYR A 498 5.16 -12.46 32.33
C TYR A 498 6.45 -12.20 33.12
N GLU A 499 7.04 -13.21 33.73
CA GLU A 499 8.30 -13.10 34.47
C GLU A 499 9.49 -12.72 33.60
N SER A 500 9.41 -12.95 32.29
CA SER A 500 10.48 -12.65 31.30
C SER A 500 10.38 -11.27 30.66
N VAL A 501 9.23 -10.58 30.79
CA VAL A 501 9.08 -9.23 30.22
C VAL A 501 9.74 -8.18 31.12
N TRP A 502 9.93 -6.96 30.60
CA TRP A 502 10.49 -5.83 31.35
C TRP A 502 11.88 -6.16 31.97
N LYS A 503 12.79 -6.65 31.13
CA LYS A 503 14.20 -6.93 31.46
C LYS A 503 15.11 -6.34 30.41
N GLU A 504 16.27 -5.77 30.80
CA GLU A 504 17.21 -5.11 29.88
C GLU A 504 17.70 -5.97 28.71
N ASN A 505 17.56 -7.29 28.74
CA ASN A 505 18.00 -8.24 27.70
C ASN A 505 16.92 -9.28 27.37
N ALA A 506 15.65 -8.89 27.36
CA ALA A 506 14.54 -9.83 27.12
C ALA A 506 14.38 -10.27 25.66
N ILE A 507 15.12 -9.67 24.69
CA ILE A 507 15.00 -9.93 23.25
C ILE A 507 16.28 -10.52 22.66
#